data_4cd72b653af217872bd74d5a64a1fd97
#
_entry.id   4cd72b653af217872bd74d5a64a1fd97
#
_cell.length_a   1.000
_cell.length_b   1.000
_cell.length_c   1.000
_cell.angle_alpha   90.00
_cell.angle_beta   90.00
_cell.angle_gamma   90.00
#
_symmetry.space_group_name_H-M   'P 1'
#
loop_
_entity.id
_entity.type
_entity.pdbx_description
1 polymer ?
#
loop_
_entity_poly.entity_id
_entity_poly.type
_entity_poly.pdbx_seq_one_letter_code
_entity_poly.pdbx_strand_id
1 'polypeptide(L)'
;MNKSLLKFITDFGPLLIFFVTYHKSGNNLSIAIPPLIIATIVSVIVIYFIEKKIPYVPLISGFVISLFGGLTLYFNNPVFLYIKPTIINLIFAATLLIGNIFFKKNFLKIFFKTAFQLDESGWGNLNNRWAYFFIFLAFLNETIWRTQSEAIWVNFKVWGILPLTFIFTALQLPLINKHKI
;
A
#
# COMPACT_ATOMS: atom_id res chain seq x y z
N MET A 1 25.37 -5.51 -19.69
CA MET A 1 24.43 -4.52 -19.14
C MET A 1 24.59 -4.50 -17.61
N ASN A 2 24.75 -3.33 -17.01
CA ASN A 2 24.97 -3.21 -15.57
C ASN A 2 23.74 -3.70 -14.80
N LYS A 3 23.92 -4.64 -13.85
CA LYS A 3 22.81 -5.22 -13.05
C LYS A 3 21.95 -4.16 -12.35
N SER A 4 22.59 -3.07 -11.89
CA SER A 4 21.89 -1.95 -11.26
C SER A 4 20.98 -1.20 -12.25
N LEU A 5 21.45 -0.95 -13.47
CA LEU A 5 20.65 -0.30 -14.50
C LEU A 5 19.46 -1.16 -14.92
N LEU A 6 19.69 -2.47 -15.05
CA LEU A 6 18.63 -3.40 -15.41
C LEU A 6 17.55 -3.47 -14.32
N LYS A 7 17.97 -3.53 -13.05
CA LYS A 7 17.05 -3.50 -11.92
C LYS A 7 16.25 -2.19 -11.88
N PHE A 8 16.90 -1.06 -12.10
CA PHE A 8 16.21 0.23 -12.21
C PHE A 8 15.16 0.23 -13.33
N ILE A 9 15.50 -0.29 -14.52
CA ILE A 9 14.56 -0.38 -15.64
C ILE A 9 13.40 -1.31 -15.33
N THR A 10 13.62 -2.44 -14.68
CA THR A 10 12.54 -3.37 -14.30
C THR A 10 11.66 -2.84 -13.19
N ASP A 11 12.20 -2.06 -12.26
CA ASP A 11 11.42 -1.48 -11.16
C ASP A 11 10.58 -0.27 -11.61
N PHE A 12 11.13 0.59 -12.46
CA PHE A 12 10.50 1.84 -12.88
C PHE A 12 9.89 1.79 -14.29
N GLY A 13 10.31 0.85 -15.13
CA GLY A 13 9.82 0.72 -16.51
C GLY A 13 8.31 0.59 -16.62
N PRO A 14 7.65 -0.28 -15.85
CA PRO A 14 6.19 -0.40 -15.86
C PRO A 14 5.48 0.93 -15.54
N LEU A 15 6.01 1.68 -14.60
CA LEU A 15 5.47 2.98 -14.20
C LEU A 15 5.62 4.02 -15.31
N LEU A 16 6.77 4.05 -15.99
CA LEU A 16 7.00 4.92 -17.16
C LEU A 16 6.05 4.58 -18.30
N ILE A 17 5.87 3.29 -18.61
CA ILE A 17 4.92 2.83 -19.64
C ILE A 17 3.51 3.27 -19.29
N PHE A 18 3.11 3.13 -18.04
CA PHE A 18 1.81 3.61 -17.57
C PHE A 18 1.63 5.10 -17.79
N PHE A 19 2.56 5.95 -17.35
CA PHE A 19 2.45 7.40 -17.50
C PHE A 19 2.40 7.84 -18.95
N VAL A 20 3.27 7.27 -19.80
CA VAL A 20 3.27 7.59 -21.24
C VAL A 20 1.95 7.20 -21.89
N THR A 21 1.44 6.00 -21.59
CA THR A 21 0.16 5.52 -22.13
C THR A 21 -1.01 6.34 -21.61
N TYR A 22 -1.01 6.65 -20.32
CA TYR A 22 -2.04 7.47 -19.68
C TYR A 22 -2.14 8.86 -20.31
N HIS A 23 -1.01 9.56 -20.47
CA HIS A 23 -1.01 10.87 -21.13
C HIS A 23 -1.41 10.81 -22.61
N LYS A 24 -0.91 9.81 -23.36
CA LYS A 24 -1.25 9.65 -24.78
C LYS A 24 -2.72 9.27 -25.02
N SER A 25 -3.35 8.60 -24.07
CA SER A 25 -4.76 8.19 -24.16
C SER A 25 -5.76 9.27 -23.67
N GLY A 26 -5.30 10.50 -23.46
CA GLY A 26 -6.17 11.57 -22.95
C GLY A 26 -6.60 11.33 -21.49
N ASN A 27 -5.68 10.81 -20.66
CA ASN A 27 -5.89 10.48 -19.25
C ASN A 27 -6.90 9.33 -19.02
N ASN A 28 -6.97 8.40 -19.96
CA ASN A 28 -7.85 7.24 -19.86
C ASN A 28 -7.16 6.07 -19.16
N LEU A 29 -7.60 5.77 -17.94
CA LEU A 29 -7.06 4.66 -17.13
C LEU A 29 -7.30 3.29 -17.76
N SER A 30 -8.47 3.08 -18.40
CA SER A 30 -8.80 1.80 -19.04
C SER A 30 -7.83 1.43 -20.16
N ILE A 31 -7.25 2.42 -20.83
CA ILE A 31 -6.25 2.23 -21.88
C ILE A 31 -4.84 2.07 -21.28
N ALA A 32 -4.56 2.74 -20.16
CA ALA A 32 -3.24 2.73 -19.54
C ALA A 32 -2.95 1.49 -18.65
N ILE A 33 -3.99 0.89 -18.08
CA ILE A 33 -3.85 -0.28 -17.17
C ILE A 33 -3.32 -1.54 -17.88
N PRO A 34 -3.81 -1.95 -19.06
CA PRO A 34 -3.31 -3.16 -19.72
C PRO A 34 -1.80 -3.14 -20.01
N PRO A 35 -1.21 -2.08 -20.58
CA PRO A 35 0.23 -1.99 -20.78
C PRO A 35 1.02 -2.02 -19.46
N LEU A 36 0.49 -1.43 -18.38
CA LEU A 36 1.10 -1.50 -17.05
C LEU A 36 1.18 -2.94 -16.55
N ILE A 37 0.08 -3.69 -16.65
CA ILE A 37 0.01 -5.09 -16.23
C ILE A 37 1.04 -5.92 -17.01
N ILE A 38 1.04 -5.81 -18.33
CA ILE A 38 1.97 -6.53 -19.21
C ILE A 38 3.42 -6.20 -18.85
N ALA A 39 3.75 -4.91 -18.72
CA ALA A 39 5.10 -4.47 -18.37
C ALA A 39 5.53 -4.98 -16.99
N THR A 40 4.62 -5.03 -16.02
CA THR A 40 4.89 -5.54 -14.68
C THR A 40 5.18 -7.05 -14.73
N ILE A 41 4.39 -7.82 -15.46
CA ILE A 41 4.62 -9.26 -15.64
C ILE A 41 5.98 -9.52 -16.31
N VAL A 42 6.30 -8.78 -17.37
CA VAL A 42 7.59 -8.87 -18.07
C VAL A 42 8.73 -8.54 -17.12
N SER A 43 8.61 -7.48 -16.30
CA SER A 43 9.62 -7.10 -15.30
C SER A 43 9.86 -8.20 -14.28
N VAL A 44 8.82 -8.82 -13.75
CA VAL A 44 8.93 -9.94 -12.80
C VAL A 44 9.66 -11.13 -13.44
N ILE A 45 9.31 -11.47 -14.68
CA ILE A 45 9.96 -12.56 -15.42
C ILE A 45 11.46 -12.25 -15.64
N VAL A 46 11.79 -11.04 -16.09
CA VAL A 46 13.18 -10.61 -16.32
C VAL A 46 13.99 -10.68 -15.03
N ILE A 47 13.48 -10.15 -13.92
CA ILE A 47 14.18 -10.20 -12.63
C ILE A 47 14.40 -11.66 -12.20
N TYR A 48 13.40 -12.53 -12.35
CA TYR A 48 13.53 -13.94 -12.00
C TYR A 48 14.68 -14.63 -12.76
N PHE A 49 14.78 -14.39 -14.08
CA PHE A 49 15.86 -14.98 -14.90
C PHE A 49 17.24 -14.45 -14.53
N ILE A 50 17.35 -13.20 -14.07
CA ILE A 50 18.62 -12.54 -13.77
C ILE A 50 19.11 -12.89 -12.36
N GLU A 51 18.23 -12.78 -11.38
CA GLU A 51 18.59 -12.99 -9.96
C GLU A 51 18.53 -14.46 -9.55
N LYS A 52 17.88 -15.33 -10.36
CA LYS A 52 17.64 -16.75 -10.02
C LYS A 52 16.94 -16.93 -8.66
N LYS A 53 16.26 -15.90 -8.20
CA LYS A 53 15.49 -15.83 -6.95
C LYS A 53 14.11 -15.28 -7.22
N ILE A 54 13.12 -15.73 -6.48
CA ILE A 54 11.76 -15.22 -6.60
C ILE A 54 11.73 -13.79 -6.06
N PRO A 55 11.41 -12.78 -6.90
CA PRO A 55 11.31 -11.40 -6.46
C PRO A 55 9.94 -11.17 -5.78
N TYR A 56 9.84 -11.50 -4.48
CA TYR A 56 8.56 -11.46 -3.76
C TYR A 56 7.87 -10.10 -3.80
N VAL A 57 8.62 -9.00 -3.67
CA VAL A 57 8.04 -7.65 -3.66
C VAL A 57 7.45 -7.27 -5.02
N PRO A 58 8.18 -7.35 -6.15
CA PRO A 58 7.62 -7.16 -7.48
C PRO A 58 6.49 -8.14 -7.82
N LEU A 59 6.58 -9.40 -7.38
CA LEU A 59 5.55 -10.40 -7.62
C LEU A 59 4.23 -10.04 -6.93
N ILE A 60 4.29 -9.68 -5.64
CA ILE A 60 3.11 -9.26 -4.87
C ILE A 60 2.52 -7.96 -5.46
N SER A 61 3.38 -6.99 -5.76
CA SER A 61 2.94 -5.73 -6.39
C SER A 61 2.28 -5.98 -7.75
N GLY A 62 2.90 -6.81 -8.59
CA GLY A 62 2.36 -7.20 -9.89
C GLY A 62 1.02 -7.93 -9.77
N PHE A 63 0.88 -8.85 -8.82
CA PHE A 63 -0.38 -9.52 -8.53
C PHE A 63 -1.48 -8.54 -8.11
N VAL A 64 -1.18 -7.65 -7.18
CA VAL A 64 -2.13 -6.62 -6.71
C VAL A 64 -2.56 -5.70 -7.85
N ILE A 65 -1.61 -5.21 -8.65
CA ILE A 65 -1.90 -4.35 -9.81
C ILE A 65 -2.74 -5.09 -10.84
N SER A 66 -2.40 -6.34 -11.16
CA SER A 66 -3.13 -7.16 -12.13
C SER A 66 -4.54 -7.47 -11.67
N LEU A 67 -4.70 -7.83 -10.39
CA LEU A 67 -6.01 -8.14 -9.81
C LEU A 67 -6.92 -6.90 -9.82
N PHE A 68 -6.48 -5.81 -9.21
CA PHE A 68 -7.32 -4.60 -9.10
C PHE A 68 -7.47 -3.86 -10.43
N GLY A 69 -6.41 -3.83 -11.25
CA GLY A 69 -6.48 -3.27 -12.59
C GLY A 69 -7.40 -4.09 -13.50
N GLY A 70 -7.27 -5.42 -13.46
CA GLY A 70 -8.14 -6.34 -14.19
C GLY A 70 -9.61 -6.24 -13.79
N LEU A 71 -9.90 -6.17 -12.49
CA LEU A 71 -11.26 -5.94 -11.98
C LEU A 71 -11.82 -4.59 -12.44
N THR A 72 -11.00 -3.52 -12.40
CA THR A 72 -11.42 -2.18 -12.87
C THR A 72 -11.79 -2.22 -14.36
N LEU A 73 -10.99 -2.92 -15.19
CA LEU A 73 -11.27 -3.06 -16.63
C LEU A 73 -12.49 -3.93 -16.90
N TYR A 74 -12.60 -5.06 -16.20
CA TYR A 74 -13.68 -6.03 -16.42
C TYR A 74 -15.06 -5.46 -16.08
N PHE A 75 -15.14 -4.77 -14.95
CA PHE A 75 -16.41 -4.20 -14.49
C PHE A 75 -16.68 -2.80 -15.04
N ASN A 76 -15.68 -2.15 -15.66
CA ASN A 76 -15.74 -0.77 -16.11
C ASN A 76 -16.36 0.17 -15.04
N ASN A 77 -16.09 -0.12 -13.76
CA ASN A 77 -16.72 0.50 -12.62
C ASN A 77 -15.67 1.14 -11.70
N PRO A 78 -15.69 2.47 -11.53
CA PRO A 78 -14.74 3.18 -10.68
C PRO A 78 -14.80 2.79 -9.19
N VAL A 79 -15.85 2.10 -8.77
CA VAL A 79 -16.00 1.61 -7.38
C VAL A 79 -14.79 0.79 -6.92
N PHE A 80 -14.18 -0.01 -7.81
CA PHE A 80 -12.97 -0.77 -7.45
C PHE A 80 -11.78 0.12 -7.11
N LEU A 81 -11.69 1.31 -7.73
CA LEU A 81 -10.67 2.29 -7.39
C LEU A 81 -10.93 2.88 -5.99
N TYR A 82 -12.19 3.11 -5.65
CA TYR A 82 -12.60 3.70 -4.37
C TYR A 82 -12.47 2.74 -3.20
N ILE A 83 -12.73 1.46 -3.40
CA ILE A 83 -12.64 0.41 -2.37
C ILE A 83 -11.18 0.02 -2.06
N LYS A 84 -10.25 0.21 -2.99
CA LYS A 84 -8.85 -0.21 -2.82
C LYS A 84 -8.21 0.28 -1.50
N PRO A 85 -8.31 1.55 -1.09
CA PRO A 85 -7.77 2.00 0.18
C PRO A 85 -8.40 1.30 1.39
N THR A 86 -9.70 1.02 1.34
CA THR A 86 -10.41 0.27 2.39
C THR A 86 -9.81 -1.12 2.56
N ILE A 87 -9.66 -1.87 1.46
CA ILE A 87 -9.11 -3.23 1.50
C ILE A 87 -7.67 -3.22 2.02
N ILE A 88 -6.83 -2.30 1.55
CA ILE A 88 -5.43 -2.20 1.99
C ILE A 88 -5.36 -1.91 3.49
N ASN A 89 -6.12 -0.95 3.98
CA ASN A 89 -6.15 -0.61 5.41
C ASN A 89 -6.65 -1.78 6.25
N LEU A 90 -7.69 -2.51 5.81
CA LEU A 90 -8.17 -3.70 6.50
C LEU A 90 -7.14 -4.84 6.51
N ILE A 91 -6.38 -5.03 5.43
CA ILE A 91 -5.28 -6.00 5.38
C ILE A 91 -4.19 -5.61 6.39
N PHE A 92 -3.80 -4.33 6.47
CA PHE A 92 -2.83 -3.89 7.47
C PHE A 92 -3.34 -4.09 8.89
N ALA A 93 -4.58 -3.69 9.17
CA ALA A 93 -5.20 -3.91 10.47
C ALA A 93 -5.23 -5.40 10.85
N ALA A 94 -5.69 -6.25 9.94
CA ALA A 94 -5.75 -7.70 10.14
C ALA A 94 -4.35 -8.28 10.37
N THR A 95 -3.35 -7.87 9.59
CA THR A 95 -1.96 -8.32 9.74
C THR A 95 -1.42 -7.99 11.13
N LEU A 96 -1.66 -6.78 11.62
CA LEU A 96 -1.21 -6.37 12.95
C LEU A 96 -1.92 -7.14 14.07
N LEU A 97 -3.25 -7.30 13.98
CA LEU A 97 -4.05 -7.98 15.02
C LEU A 97 -3.80 -9.49 15.01
N ILE A 98 -3.90 -10.13 13.84
CA ILE A 98 -3.71 -11.57 13.68
C ILE A 98 -2.26 -11.95 14.02
N GLY A 99 -1.29 -11.16 13.57
CA GLY A 99 0.12 -11.36 13.87
C GLY A 99 0.40 -11.38 15.38
N ASN A 100 -0.21 -10.45 16.10
CA ASN A 100 -0.06 -10.35 17.55
C ASN A 100 -0.79 -11.49 18.30
N ILE A 101 -2.03 -11.79 17.90
CA ILE A 101 -2.89 -12.76 18.61
C ILE A 101 -2.47 -14.22 18.33
N PHE A 102 -2.34 -14.58 17.03
CA PHE A 102 -2.14 -15.98 16.63
C PHE A 102 -0.70 -16.37 16.52
N PHE A 103 0.16 -15.48 16.03
CA PHE A 103 1.57 -15.81 15.80
C PHE A 103 2.50 -15.29 16.90
N LYS A 104 1.97 -14.56 17.89
CA LYS A 104 2.77 -13.88 18.94
C LYS A 104 3.92 -13.05 18.36
N LYS A 105 3.73 -12.57 17.12
CA LYS A 105 4.70 -11.74 16.40
C LYS A 105 4.14 -10.34 16.27
N ASN A 106 4.82 -9.38 16.87
CA ASN A 106 4.50 -7.99 16.70
C ASN A 106 5.22 -7.45 15.43
N PHE A 107 4.48 -7.35 14.33
CA PHE A 107 5.04 -6.88 13.07
C PHE A 107 5.52 -5.43 13.17
N LEU A 108 4.86 -4.58 13.94
CA LEU A 108 5.29 -3.20 14.12
C LEU A 108 6.68 -3.16 14.79
N LYS A 109 6.92 -4.00 15.81
CA LYS A 109 8.23 -4.17 16.44
C LYS A 109 9.30 -4.56 15.41
N ILE A 110 8.99 -5.48 14.50
CA ILE A 110 9.94 -5.93 13.47
C ILE A 110 10.41 -4.77 12.59
N PHE A 111 9.50 -3.86 12.21
CA PHE A 111 9.83 -2.73 11.35
C PHE A 111 10.52 -1.57 12.10
N PHE A 112 10.14 -1.31 13.34
CA PHE A 112 10.56 -0.10 14.05
C PHE A 112 11.56 -0.31 15.19
N LYS A 113 11.95 -1.56 15.52
CA LYS A 113 12.91 -1.86 16.58
C LYS A 113 14.28 -1.20 16.43
N THR A 114 14.65 -0.78 15.23
CA THR A 114 15.89 -0.04 14.95
C THR A 114 15.76 1.47 15.21
N ALA A 115 14.55 2.00 15.18
CA ALA A 115 14.28 3.43 15.38
C ALA A 115 14.11 3.77 16.88
N PHE A 116 13.48 2.89 17.64
CA PHE A 116 13.26 3.02 19.07
C PHE A 116 13.01 1.66 19.72
N GLN A 117 13.29 1.56 21.02
CA GLN A 117 13.11 0.34 21.79
C GLN A 117 12.04 0.56 22.85
N LEU A 118 11.07 -0.34 22.92
CA LEU A 118 9.98 -0.34 23.88
C LEU A 118 9.92 -1.68 24.61
N ASP A 119 9.37 -1.68 25.81
CA ASP A 119 8.99 -2.93 26.48
C ASP A 119 7.88 -3.68 25.69
N GLU A 120 7.61 -4.93 26.06
CA GLU A 120 6.62 -5.76 25.35
C GLU A 120 5.20 -5.18 25.44
N SER A 121 4.86 -4.52 26.56
CA SER A 121 3.58 -3.84 26.73
C SER A 121 3.44 -2.65 25.80
N GLY A 122 4.50 -1.85 25.68
CA GLY A 122 4.56 -0.69 24.77
C GLY A 122 4.39 -1.11 23.31
N TRP A 123 5.09 -2.18 22.90
CA TRP A 123 4.93 -2.73 21.56
C TRP A 123 3.52 -3.25 21.30
N GLY A 124 2.91 -3.96 22.28
CA GLY A 124 1.55 -4.46 22.18
C GLY A 124 0.53 -3.33 22.03
N ASN A 125 0.64 -2.31 22.88
CA ASN A 125 -0.25 -1.15 22.84
C ASN A 125 -0.11 -0.35 21.54
N LEU A 126 1.13 -0.13 21.09
CA LEU A 126 1.40 0.59 19.84
C LEU A 126 0.82 -0.17 18.64
N ASN A 127 1.02 -1.50 18.59
CA ASN A 127 0.47 -2.36 17.55
C ASN A 127 -1.05 -2.27 17.47
N ASN A 128 -1.74 -2.36 18.61
CA ASN A 128 -3.20 -2.28 18.65
C ASN A 128 -3.71 -0.89 18.21
N ARG A 129 -3.05 0.19 18.66
CA ARG A 129 -3.43 1.54 18.24
C ARG A 129 -3.28 1.74 16.73
N TRP A 130 -2.21 1.25 16.12
CA TRP A 130 -2.04 1.30 14.67
C TRP A 130 -3.08 0.45 13.94
N ALA A 131 -3.40 -0.74 14.45
CA ALA A 131 -4.45 -1.58 13.86
C ALA A 131 -5.81 -0.87 13.88
N TYR A 132 -6.19 -0.28 15.01
CA TYR A 132 -7.44 0.50 15.10
C TYR A 132 -7.42 1.75 14.21
N PHE A 133 -6.28 2.39 14.05
CA PHE A 133 -6.15 3.51 13.13
C PHE A 133 -6.37 3.09 11.67
N PHE A 134 -5.84 1.96 11.25
CA PHE A 134 -6.11 1.43 9.92
C PHE A 134 -7.59 1.05 9.73
N ILE A 135 -8.25 0.48 10.74
CA ILE A 135 -9.70 0.24 10.69
C ILE A 135 -10.46 1.57 10.54
N PHE A 136 -10.06 2.58 11.29
CA PHE A 136 -10.64 3.92 11.19
C PHE A 136 -10.44 4.52 9.80
N LEU A 137 -9.26 4.43 9.21
CA LEU A 137 -9.00 4.89 7.84
C LEU A 137 -9.83 4.13 6.79
N ALA A 138 -10.02 2.82 6.96
CA ALA A 138 -10.89 2.03 6.11
C ALA A 138 -12.33 2.51 6.17
N PHE A 139 -12.87 2.69 7.37
CA PHE A 139 -14.22 3.21 7.59
C PHE A 139 -14.38 4.62 7.03
N LEU A 140 -13.40 5.49 7.25
CA LEU A 140 -13.41 6.86 6.75
C LEU A 140 -13.40 6.91 5.23
N ASN A 141 -12.59 6.07 4.58
CA ASN A 141 -12.60 5.95 3.13
C ASN A 141 -13.98 5.51 2.60
N GLU A 142 -14.58 4.47 3.21
CA GLU A 142 -15.93 4.00 2.82
C GLU A 142 -16.97 5.11 2.96
N THR A 143 -16.94 5.86 4.05
CA THR A 143 -17.87 6.96 4.28
C THR A 143 -17.71 8.05 3.22
N ILE A 144 -16.49 8.48 2.94
CA ILE A 144 -16.24 9.60 2.03
C ILE A 144 -16.59 9.24 0.59
N TRP A 145 -16.14 8.10 0.07
CA TRP A 145 -16.43 7.78 -1.33
C TRP A 145 -17.91 7.46 -1.59
N ARG A 146 -18.65 7.01 -0.56
CA ARG A 146 -20.10 6.74 -0.68
C ARG A 146 -20.98 7.97 -0.53
N THR A 147 -20.51 8.99 0.19
CA THR A 147 -21.34 10.16 0.55
C THR A 147 -20.91 11.45 -0.13
N GLN A 148 -19.68 11.50 -0.65
CA GLN A 148 -19.12 12.71 -1.24
C GLN A 148 -18.83 12.54 -2.73
N SER A 149 -18.57 13.66 -3.41
CA SER A 149 -18.16 13.63 -4.82
C SER A 149 -16.75 13.05 -4.99
N GLU A 150 -16.45 12.56 -6.19
CA GLU A 150 -15.12 12.05 -6.55
C GLU A 150 -14.02 13.09 -6.29
N ALA A 151 -14.28 14.36 -6.61
CA ALA A 151 -13.32 15.43 -6.36
C ALA A 151 -13.00 15.59 -4.87
N ILE A 152 -13.99 15.49 -3.98
CA ILE A 152 -13.78 15.54 -2.53
C ILE A 152 -12.98 14.31 -2.07
N TRP A 153 -13.31 13.13 -2.56
CA TRP A 153 -12.57 11.90 -2.22
C TRP A 153 -11.11 11.97 -2.65
N VAL A 154 -10.81 12.45 -3.88
CA VAL A 154 -9.43 12.63 -4.36
C VAL A 154 -8.68 13.63 -3.49
N ASN A 155 -9.29 14.79 -3.20
CA ASN A 155 -8.67 15.80 -2.33
C ASN A 155 -8.42 15.26 -0.92
N PHE A 156 -9.35 14.48 -0.36
CA PHE A 156 -9.18 13.86 0.94
C PHE A 156 -8.00 12.88 0.96
N LYS A 157 -7.80 12.08 -0.09
CA LYS A 157 -6.64 11.16 -0.19
C LYS A 157 -5.32 11.90 -0.14
N VAL A 158 -5.24 13.06 -0.78
CA VAL A 158 -4.00 13.84 -0.87
C VAL A 158 -3.80 14.71 0.38
N TRP A 159 -4.83 15.46 0.75
CA TRP A 159 -4.71 16.51 1.77
C TRP A 159 -5.30 16.13 3.14
N GLY A 160 -6.09 15.07 3.21
CA GLY A 160 -6.70 14.61 4.45
C GLY A 160 -5.90 13.50 5.14
N ILE A 161 -5.53 12.45 4.41
CA ILE A 161 -4.88 11.27 4.99
C ILE A 161 -3.50 11.59 5.56
N LEU A 162 -2.69 12.41 4.85
CA LEU A 162 -1.34 12.76 5.32
C LEU A 162 -1.36 13.51 6.66
N PRO A 163 -2.06 14.64 6.81
CA PRO A 163 -2.14 15.33 8.11
C PRO A 163 -2.71 14.44 9.20
N LEU A 164 -3.75 13.65 8.90
CA LEU A 164 -4.36 12.74 9.85
C LEU A 164 -3.36 11.69 10.37
N THR A 165 -2.55 11.13 9.48
CA THR A 165 -1.51 10.17 9.84
C THR A 165 -0.40 10.83 10.66
N PHE A 166 0.00 12.05 10.32
CA PHE A 166 0.98 12.81 11.09
C PHE A 166 0.48 13.10 12.51
N ILE A 167 -0.78 13.58 12.65
CA ILE A 167 -1.40 13.83 13.94
C ILE A 167 -1.47 12.54 14.75
N PHE A 168 -1.95 11.46 14.14
CA PHE A 168 -2.02 10.16 14.82
C PHE A 168 -0.64 9.69 15.28
N THR A 169 0.39 9.81 14.43
CA THR A 169 1.77 9.44 14.78
C THR A 169 2.30 10.29 15.94
N ALA A 170 2.06 11.60 15.92
CA ALA A 170 2.45 12.48 17.03
C ALA A 170 1.78 12.10 18.34
N LEU A 171 0.52 11.68 18.31
CA LEU A 171 -0.24 11.20 19.48
C LEU A 171 0.31 9.89 20.06
N GLN A 172 1.21 9.18 19.35
CA GLN A 172 1.89 8.01 19.91
C GLN A 172 3.12 8.36 20.76
N LEU A 173 3.66 9.57 20.65
CA LEU A 173 4.86 9.98 21.41
C LEU A 173 4.75 9.80 22.93
N PRO A 174 3.63 10.16 23.59
CA PRO A 174 3.48 9.91 25.03
C PRO A 174 3.56 8.42 25.39
N LEU A 175 2.95 7.54 24.57
CA LEU A 175 3.02 6.10 24.76
C LEU A 175 4.45 5.59 24.59
N ILE A 176 5.13 6.04 23.53
CA ILE A 176 6.51 5.67 23.23
C ILE A 176 7.42 6.10 24.38
N ASN A 177 7.31 7.35 24.83
CA ASN A 177 8.13 7.87 25.92
C ASN A 177 7.90 7.15 27.25
N LYS A 178 6.65 6.73 27.52
CA LYS A 178 6.31 5.98 28.72
C LYS A 178 6.91 4.57 28.76
N HIS A 179 7.03 3.92 27.61
CA HIS A 179 7.45 2.51 27.48
C HIS A 179 8.86 2.36 26.89
N LYS A 180 9.59 3.46 26.72
CA LYS A 180 10.96 3.44 26.21
C LYS A 180 11.90 2.76 27.21
N ILE A 181 12.75 1.85 26.70
CA ILE A 181 13.78 1.14 27.43
C ILE A 181 15.13 1.83 27.16
#